data_fb4724aa241d58d6c7a97a0ce55c7487
#
_entry.id   fb4724aa241d58d6c7a97a0ce55c7487
#
_cell.length_a   1.000
_cell.length_b   1.000
_cell.length_c   1.000
_cell.angle_alpha   90.00
_cell.angle_beta   90.00
_cell.angle_gamma   90.00
#
_symmetry.space_group_name_H-M   'P 1'
#
loop_
_entity.id
_entity.type
_entity.pdbx_description
1 polymer ?
#
loop_
_entity_poly.entity_id
_entity_poly.type
_entity_poly.pdbx_seq_one_letter_code
_entity_poly.pdbx_strand_id
1 'polypeptide(L)'
;MKKHFISILMLLNILTFAQGTKTKTTPKSAITQDVAADALKYSDNSKEEEIAVDGKDVLITGNENKITFKGSIGKIVITGKNNDITIVSVKQIVVSGSGNFVSWEKSDNTGGKPAIQDKGGYNNIERRSDNAMDRSDN
;
A
#
# COMPACT_ATOMS: atom_id res chain seq x y z
N MET A 1 27.16 -81.85 14.89
CA MET A 1 28.49 -81.25 14.73
C MET A 1 28.35 -79.88 14.04
N LYS A 2 29.05 -78.93 14.57
CA LYS A 2 29.30 -77.59 13.98
C LYS A 2 28.10 -76.59 13.90
N LYS A 3 27.92 -75.90 14.84
CA LYS A 3 27.94 -74.52 15.33
C LYS A 3 28.12 -73.51 14.18
N HIS A 4 27.05 -72.81 13.85
CA HIS A 4 27.17 -71.59 13.10
C HIS A 4 26.73 -70.40 13.96
N PHE A 5 27.72 -69.59 14.29
CA PHE A 5 27.59 -68.33 14.89
C PHE A 5 26.96 -67.36 13.87
N ILE A 6 25.79 -66.89 14.16
CA ILE A 6 25.23 -65.76 13.42
C ILE A 6 25.60 -64.52 14.18
N SER A 7 26.55 -63.84 13.64
CA SER A 7 26.92 -62.48 14.06
C SER A 7 25.83 -61.54 13.65
N ILE A 8 25.06 -61.06 14.64
CA ILE A 8 24.10 -59.98 14.43
C ILE A 8 24.87 -58.69 14.42
N LEU A 9 25.11 -58.18 13.23
CA LEU A 9 25.66 -56.84 13.04
C LEU A 9 24.54 -55.86 13.28
N MET A 10 24.54 -55.27 14.47
CA MET A 10 23.63 -54.21 14.83
C MET A 10 24.06 -52.91 14.12
N LEU A 11 23.37 -52.62 13.01
CA LEU A 11 23.58 -51.39 12.29
C LEU A 11 22.92 -50.26 13.09
N LEU A 12 23.70 -49.53 13.83
CA LEU A 12 23.29 -48.32 14.53
C LEU A 12 23.10 -47.21 13.51
N ASN A 13 21.88 -47.03 13.06
CA ASN A 13 21.51 -45.88 12.26
C ASN A 13 21.55 -44.61 13.15
N ILE A 14 22.65 -43.93 13.09
CA ILE A 14 22.76 -42.59 13.62
C ILE A 14 21.98 -41.69 12.66
N LEU A 15 20.73 -41.42 13.01
CA LEU A 15 19.92 -40.42 12.36
C LEU A 15 20.48 -39.05 12.75
N THR A 16 21.40 -38.53 11.98
CA THR A 16 21.83 -37.17 12.08
C THR A 16 20.65 -36.27 11.70
N PHE A 17 19.96 -35.80 12.71
CA PHE A 17 19.02 -34.73 12.53
C PHE A 17 19.81 -33.47 12.16
N ALA A 18 19.89 -33.20 10.87
CA ALA A 18 20.30 -31.89 10.41
C ALA A 18 19.23 -30.91 10.89
N GLN A 19 19.51 -30.25 11.99
CA GLN A 19 18.76 -29.06 12.39
C GLN A 19 19.01 -28.02 11.32
N GLY A 20 18.12 -27.97 10.34
CA GLY A 20 18.03 -26.83 9.46
C GLY A 20 17.79 -25.61 10.36
N THR A 21 18.84 -24.83 10.55
CA THR A 21 18.71 -23.46 11.03
C THR A 21 17.76 -22.77 10.08
N LYS A 22 16.49 -22.65 10.48
CA LYS A 22 15.56 -21.72 9.85
C LYS A 22 16.18 -20.35 10.10
N THR A 23 16.96 -19.91 9.20
CA THR A 23 17.24 -18.49 9.04
C THR A 23 15.87 -17.86 8.93
N LYS A 24 15.43 -17.25 10.01
CA LYS A 24 14.27 -16.39 10.03
C LYS A 24 14.65 -15.20 9.16
N THR A 25 14.48 -15.36 7.85
CA THR A 25 14.49 -14.25 6.94
C THR A 25 13.32 -13.40 7.41
N THR A 26 13.63 -12.38 8.18
CA THR A 26 12.68 -11.32 8.47
C THR A 26 12.20 -10.88 7.10
N PRO A 27 10.93 -11.04 6.73
CA PRO A 27 10.46 -10.49 5.48
C PRO A 27 10.74 -9.00 5.59
N LYS A 28 11.60 -8.50 4.71
CA LYS A 28 11.78 -7.08 4.46
C LYS A 28 10.36 -6.53 4.37
N SER A 29 10.01 -5.73 5.35
CA SER A 29 8.67 -5.25 5.64
C SER A 29 7.92 -5.03 4.32
N ALA A 30 7.12 -5.99 3.93
CA ALA A 30 6.07 -5.70 2.98
C ALA A 30 5.29 -4.59 3.67
N ILE A 31 5.27 -3.41 3.05
CA ILE A 31 4.43 -2.31 3.53
C ILE A 31 3.03 -2.91 3.52
N THR A 32 2.58 -3.33 4.69
CA THR A 32 1.24 -3.89 4.84
C THR A 32 0.34 -2.73 4.45
N GLN A 33 -0.32 -2.87 3.31
CA GLN A 33 -1.28 -1.90 2.81
C GLN A 33 -2.48 -2.00 3.75
N ASP A 34 -2.37 -1.29 4.86
CA ASP A 34 -3.39 -1.26 5.91
C ASP A 34 -4.57 -0.41 5.42
N VAL A 35 -5.38 -1.01 4.58
CA VAL A 35 -6.68 -0.49 4.13
C VAL A 35 -7.79 -1.45 4.57
N ALA A 36 -9.00 -0.94 4.73
CA ALA A 36 -10.16 -1.76 5.04
C ALA A 36 -10.36 -2.89 4.02
N ALA A 37 -10.97 -4.00 4.45
CA ALA A 37 -11.19 -5.17 3.58
C ALA A 37 -12.10 -4.86 2.38
N ASP A 38 -12.99 -3.87 2.52
CA ASP A 38 -13.92 -3.38 1.49
C ASP A 38 -13.40 -2.15 0.73
N ALA A 39 -12.11 -1.84 0.86
CA ALA A 39 -11.48 -0.73 0.16
C ALA A 39 -11.64 -0.84 -1.36
N LEU A 40 -11.85 0.31 -2.00
CA LEU A 40 -11.77 0.41 -3.45
C LEU A 40 -10.33 0.18 -3.89
N LYS A 41 -10.09 -0.83 -4.73
CA LYS A 41 -8.76 -1.14 -5.27
C LYS A 41 -8.67 -0.70 -6.71
N TYR A 42 -7.69 0.13 -7.02
CA TYR A 42 -7.42 0.65 -8.36
C TYR A 42 -6.01 0.26 -8.80
N SER A 43 -5.90 -0.54 -9.86
CA SER A 43 -4.63 -1.10 -10.36
C SER A 43 -4.35 -0.79 -11.83
N ASP A 44 -5.20 -0.02 -12.49
CA ASP A 44 -5.00 0.37 -13.89
C ASP A 44 -3.84 1.35 -14.07
N ASN A 45 -3.35 1.48 -15.29
CA ASN A 45 -2.26 2.39 -15.62
C ASN A 45 -2.68 3.32 -16.76
N SER A 46 -2.17 4.55 -16.74
CA SER A 46 -2.35 5.56 -17.77
C SER A 46 -3.83 5.84 -18.09
N LYS A 47 -4.65 5.89 -17.05
CA LYS A 47 -6.09 6.18 -17.15
C LYS A 47 -6.42 7.56 -16.61
N GLU A 48 -7.44 8.17 -17.20
CA GLU A 48 -8.09 9.37 -16.67
C GLU A 48 -9.52 9.02 -16.31
N GLU A 49 -9.87 9.13 -15.03
CA GLU A 49 -11.17 8.71 -14.50
C GLU A 49 -11.66 9.59 -13.36
N GLU A 50 -12.98 9.65 -13.25
CA GLU A 50 -13.68 10.26 -12.14
C GLU A 50 -14.45 9.18 -11.38
N ILE A 51 -14.18 9.03 -10.08
CA ILE A 51 -14.68 7.94 -9.26
C ILE A 51 -15.43 8.50 -8.05
N ALA A 52 -16.68 8.12 -7.90
CA ALA A 52 -17.46 8.44 -6.71
C ALA A 52 -17.11 7.48 -5.56
N VAL A 53 -16.79 8.04 -4.40
CA VAL A 53 -16.46 7.27 -3.19
C VAL A 53 -17.27 7.81 -2.01
N ASP A 54 -17.82 6.93 -1.19
CA ASP A 54 -18.59 7.30 -0.02
C ASP A 54 -17.96 6.66 1.25
N GLY A 55 -17.06 7.40 1.88
CA GLY A 55 -16.43 7.06 3.16
C GLY A 55 -15.49 5.85 3.14
N LYS A 56 -15.32 5.18 2.01
CA LYS A 56 -14.47 3.98 1.90
C LYS A 56 -12.99 4.33 1.86
N ASP A 57 -12.18 3.34 2.20
CA ASP A 57 -10.76 3.40 1.94
C ASP A 57 -10.47 3.15 0.44
N VAL A 58 -9.36 3.68 -0.04
CA VAL A 58 -8.91 3.54 -1.43
C VAL A 58 -7.48 3.06 -1.46
N LEU A 59 -7.18 2.10 -2.33
CA LEU A 59 -5.84 1.60 -2.59
C LEU A 59 -5.51 1.78 -4.08
N ILE A 60 -4.48 2.56 -4.38
CA ILE A 60 -3.96 2.76 -5.75
C ILE A 60 -2.62 2.07 -5.87
N THR A 61 -2.53 1.08 -6.76
CA THR A 61 -1.29 0.37 -7.10
C THR A 61 -0.84 0.62 -8.54
N GLY A 62 -1.70 1.24 -9.36
CA GLY A 62 -1.41 1.61 -10.75
C GLY A 62 -0.49 2.80 -10.90
N ASN A 63 -0.05 3.06 -12.12
CA ASN A 63 0.90 4.13 -12.43
C ASN A 63 0.35 5.07 -13.50
N GLU A 64 0.82 6.32 -13.49
CA GLU A 64 0.52 7.31 -14.53
C GLU A 64 -0.97 7.58 -14.70
N ASN A 65 -1.75 7.46 -13.65
CA ASN A 65 -3.17 7.72 -13.69
C ASN A 65 -3.49 9.16 -13.28
N LYS A 66 -4.53 9.70 -13.89
CA LYS A 66 -5.16 10.95 -13.46
C LYS A 66 -6.56 10.61 -12.93
N ILE A 67 -6.75 10.69 -11.63
CA ILE A 67 -7.99 10.25 -10.98
C ILE A 67 -8.56 11.37 -10.14
N THR A 68 -9.84 11.65 -10.34
CA THR A 68 -10.61 12.57 -9.50
C THR A 68 -11.59 11.77 -8.65
N PHE A 69 -11.37 11.78 -7.34
CA PHE A 69 -12.29 11.18 -6.39
C PHE A 69 -13.33 12.20 -5.94
N LYS A 70 -14.60 11.88 -6.19
CA LYS A 70 -15.74 12.66 -5.71
C LYS A 70 -16.36 12.04 -4.46
N GLY A 71 -16.62 12.88 -3.47
CA GLY A 71 -17.14 12.44 -2.17
C GLY A 71 -16.04 12.34 -1.11
N SER A 72 -16.25 11.49 -0.12
CA SER A 72 -15.33 11.36 1.02
C SER A 72 -14.55 10.04 0.98
N ILE A 73 -13.28 10.11 1.34
CA ILE A 73 -12.39 8.96 1.49
C ILE A 73 -11.98 8.85 2.96
N GLY A 74 -12.05 7.64 3.54
CA GLY A 74 -11.51 7.35 4.85
C GLY A 74 -9.98 7.45 4.83
N LYS A 75 -9.34 6.50 4.21
CA LYS A 75 -7.90 6.46 3.99
C LYS A 75 -7.62 6.21 2.52
N ILE A 76 -6.68 6.93 1.94
CA ILE A 76 -6.12 6.59 0.63
C ILE A 76 -4.67 6.13 0.79
N VAL A 77 -4.34 4.99 0.16
CA VAL A 77 -2.99 4.45 0.10
C VAL A 77 -2.55 4.41 -1.36
N ILE A 78 -1.44 5.08 -1.67
CA ILE A 78 -0.89 5.17 -3.03
C ILE A 78 0.49 4.52 -3.02
N THR A 79 0.63 3.40 -3.72
CA THR A 79 1.90 2.68 -3.88
C THR A 79 2.45 2.76 -5.30
N GLY A 80 1.66 3.25 -6.24
CA GLY A 80 2.02 3.48 -7.63
C GLY A 80 2.93 4.69 -7.84
N LYS A 81 3.23 4.97 -9.09
CA LYS A 81 4.14 6.07 -9.48
C LYS A 81 3.46 7.02 -10.45
N ASN A 82 3.87 8.29 -10.39
CA ASN A 82 3.47 9.33 -11.34
C ASN A 82 1.94 9.47 -11.50
N ASN A 83 1.20 9.30 -10.42
CA ASN A 83 -0.25 9.51 -10.44
C ASN A 83 -0.58 10.96 -10.09
N ASP A 84 -1.57 11.52 -10.77
CA ASP A 84 -2.20 12.81 -10.47
C ASP A 84 -3.58 12.55 -9.85
N ILE A 85 -3.68 12.78 -8.55
CA ILE A 85 -4.85 12.42 -7.76
C ILE A 85 -5.50 13.68 -7.18
N THR A 86 -6.76 13.90 -7.53
CA THR A 86 -7.58 14.96 -6.95
C THR A 86 -8.65 14.38 -6.03
N ILE A 87 -8.77 14.92 -4.81
CA ILE A 87 -9.67 14.39 -3.78
C ILE A 87 -10.50 15.53 -3.18
N VAL A 88 -11.81 15.37 -3.14
CA VAL A 88 -12.72 16.35 -2.50
C VAL A 88 -12.58 16.30 -0.98
N SER A 89 -12.74 15.14 -0.36
CA SER A 89 -12.61 14.99 1.10
C SER A 89 -11.84 13.74 1.47
N VAL A 90 -10.92 13.86 2.44
CA VAL A 90 -10.11 12.71 2.89
C VAL A 90 -9.67 12.87 4.35
N LYS A 91 -9.67 11.77 5.09
CA LYS A 91 -9.20 11.76 6.48
C LYS A 91 -7.73 11.41 6.62
N GLN A 92 -7.23 10.51 5.78
CA GLN A 92 -5.82 10.08 5.83
C GLN A 92 -5.26 9.83 4.43
N ILE A 93 -4.05 10.32 4.19
CA ILE A 93 -3.29 10.10 2.94
C ILE A 93 -1.99 9.40 3.29
N VAL A 94 -1.73 8.26 2.67
CA VAL A 94 -0.49 7.50 2.79
C VAL A 94 0.09 7.29 1.40
N VAL A 95 1.29 7.79 1.16
CA VAL A 95 1.99 7.62 -0.11
C VAL A 95 3.28 6.87 0.15
N SER A 96 3.48 5.75 -0.53
CA SER A 96 4.72 4.96 -0.51
C SER A 96 5.33 4.79 -1.89
N GLY A 97 4.65 5.27 -2.93
CA GLY A 97 5.16 5.36 -4.29
C GLY A 97 6.02 6.60 -4.53
N SER A 98 6.27 6.94 -5.76
CA SER A 98 7.12 8.09 -6.11
C SER A 98 6.55 8.91 -7.26
N GLY A 99 6.86 10.22 -7.26
CA GLY A 99 6.45 11.13 -8.31
C GLY A 99 4.94 11.38 -8.36
N ASN A 100 4.21 11.13 -7.29
CA ASN A 100 2.77 11.34 -7.28
C ASN A 100 2.44 12.80 -6.91
N PHE A 101 1.44 13.34 -7.58
CA PHE A 101 0.80 14.60 -7.22
C PHE A 101 -0.55 14.29 -6.59
N VAL A 102 -0.77 14.76 -5.37
CA VAL A 102 -2.02 14.52 -4.63
C VAL A 102 -2.57 15.85 -4.14
N SER A 103 -3.69 16.26 -4.69
CA SER A 103 -4.42 17.45 -4.25
C SER A 103 -5.69 17.09 -3.49
N TRP A 104 -5.97 17.78 -2.38
CA TRP A 104 -7.16 17.57 -1.57
C TRP A 104 -7.81 18.91 -1.20
N GLU A 105 -9.13 18.94 -1.05
CA GLU A 105 -9.87 20.18 -0.77
C GLU A 105 -10.16 20.31 0.73
N LYS A 106 -10.75 19.29 1.34
CA LYS A 106 -11.18 19.32 2.75
C LYS A 106 -10.90 18.02 3.48
N SER A 107 -11.00 18.07 4.80
CA SER A 107 -10.95 16.92 5.69
C SER A 107 -11.90 17.14 6.86
N ASP A 108 -12.59 16.06 7.25
CA ASP A 108 -13.48 16.05 8.40
C ASP A 108 -12.74 15.80 9.73
N ASN A 109 -11.42 15.72 9.69
CA ASN A 109 -10.62 15.61 10.90
C ASN A 109 -10.64 16.89 11.71
N THR A 110 -10.44 16.79 13.00
CA THR A 110 -10.23 17.95 13.87
C THR A 110 -9.07 18.81 13.34
N GLY A 111 -9.34 20.07 13.07
CA GLY A 111 -8.36 20.98 12.44
C GLY A 111 -8.43 21.04 10.91
N GLY A 112 -9.37 20.34 10.27
CA GLY A 112 -9.66 20.46 8.83
C GLY A 112 -8.53 20.02 7.90
N LYS A 113 -7.61 19.16 8.40
CA LYS A 113 -6.48 18.61 7.63
C LYS A 113 -6.45 17.10 7.71
N PRO A 114 -6.13 16.39 6.62
CA PRO A 114 -5.91 14.95 6.67
C PRO A 114 -4.63 14.61 7.43
N ALA A 115 -4.57 13.40 8.00
CA ALA A 115 -3.31 12.85 8.46
C ALA A 115 -2.50 12.43 7.23
N ILE A 116 -1.28 12.96 7.07
CA ILE A 116 -0.45 12.72 5.89
C ILE A 116 0.78 11.92 6.29
N GLN A 117 1.06 10.83 5.57
CA GLN A 117 2.27 10.03 5.66
C GLN A 117 2.86 9.86 4.28
N ASP A 118 3.97 10.53 3.99
CA ASP A 118 4.76 10.30 2.79
C ASP A 118 5.98 9.45 3.16
N LYS A 119 6.00 8.22 2.65
CA LYS A 119 7.09 7.24 2.80
C LYS A 119 7.82 7.01 1.49
N GLY A 120 7.40 7.69 0.44
CA GLY A 120 7.96 7.59 -0.89
C GLY A 120 8.96 8.69 -1.21
N GLY A 121 9.13 8.99 -2.49
CA GLY A 121 10.03 10.05 -2.95
C GLY A 121 9.41 10.90 -4.05
N TYR A 122 9.79 12.18 -4.07
CA TYR A 122 9.34 13.11 -5.12
C TYR A 122 7.82 13.24 -5.22
N ASN A 123 7.10 13.05 -4.12
CA ASN A 123 5.67 13.27 -4.08
C ASN A 123 5.36 14.72 -3.71
N ASN A 124 4.29 15.27 -4.29
CA ASN A 124 3.73 16.55 -3.89
C ASN A 124 2.32 16.30 -3.34
N ILE A 125 2.08 16.68 -2.08
CA ILE A 125 0.78 16.52 -1.42
C ILE A 125 0.34 17.89 -0.91
N GLU A 126 -0.68 18.46 -1.53
CA GLU A 126 -1.07 19.82 -1.24
C GLU A 126 -2.59 19.98 -1.05
N ARG A 127 -2.96 21.03 -0.34
CA ARG A 127 -4.34 21.45 -0.24
C ARG A 127 -4.69 22.31 -1.45
N ARG A 128 -5.73 21.90 -2.18
CA ARG A 128 -6.32 22.73 -3.21
C ARG A 128 -7.19 23.81 -2.54
N SER A 129 -6.87 25.08 -2.76
CA SER A 129 -7.72 26.18 -2.30
C SER A 129 -8.76 26.50 -3.36
N ASP A 130 -9.98 26.79 -2.93
CA ASP A 130 -11.10 27.16 -3.81
C ASP A 130 -10.86 28.45 -4.62
N ASN A 131 -9.77 29.17 -4.33
CA ASN A 131 -9.42 30.44 -4.97
C ASN A 131 -8.82 30.28 -6.38
N ALA A 132 -8.70 29.08 -6.92
CA ALA A 132 -8.18 28.89 -8.28
C ALA A 132 -9.21 29.23 -9.39
N MET A 133 -10.49 29.42 -9.03
CA MET A 133 -11.54 29.72 -10.00
C MET A 133 -11.83 31.22 -10.19
N ASP A 134 -11.22 32.10 -9.39
CA ASP A 134 -11.49 33.56 -9.45
C ASP A 134 -10.42 34.33 -10.24
N ARG A 135 -9.64 33.71 -11.09
CA ARG A 135 -8.62 34.40 -11.88
C ARG A 135 -8.91 34.44 -13.40
N SER A 136 -10.09 34.08 -13.82
CA SER A 136 -10.39 34.09 -15.27
C SER A 136 -11.22 35.28 -15.75
N ASP A 137 -11.56 36.24 -14.86
CA ASP A 137 -12.31 37.45 -15.27
C ASP A 137 -11.60 38.72 -14.79
N ASN A 138 -10.52 39.09 -15.52
CA ASN A 138 -10.04 40.47 -15.66
C ASN A 138 -9.23 40.63 -16.92
#